data_0d0097001908564fabc996efc3161c7d
#
_entry.id   0d0097001908564fabc996efc3161c7d
#
_cell.length_a   1.000
_cell.length_b   1.000
_cell.length_c   1.000
_cell.angle_alpha   90.00
_cell.angle_beta   90.00
_cell.angle_gamma   90.00
#
_symmetry.space_group_name_H-M   'P 1'
#
loop_
_entity.id
_entity.type
_entity.pdbx_description
1 polymer ?
#
loop_
_entity_poly.entity_id
_entity_poly.type
_entity_poly.pdbx_seq_one_letter_code
_entity_poly.pdbx_strand_id
1 'polypeptide(L)'
;MLFRSLAGPRSPLAPDVASLAEVGVRMSPLEVWVALVAPASLSKPAQERLAADLATLFKDNEIRQRMLAGGWDPLGSSSAVLANRVRDETRLLGDIIISRGIKLE
;
A
#
# COMPACT_ATOMS: atom_id res chain seq x y z
N MET A 1 -12.52 8.17 -23.30
CA MET A 1 -12.55 7.36 -22.08
C MET A 1 -11.73 8.08 -21.03
N LEU A 2 -12.34 8.44 -19.90
CA LEU A 2 -11.66 9.17 -18.82
C LEU A 2 -11.14 8.17 -17.78
N PHE A 3 -9.83 8.06 -17.67
CA PHE A 3 -9.19 7.29 -16.60
C PHE A 3 -9.00 8.17 -15.36
N ARG A 4 -9.19 7.60 -14.18
CA ARG A 4 -8.93 8.25 -12.90
C ARG A 4 -8.21 7.26 -11.99
N SER A 5 -7.25 7.78 -11.22
CA SER A 5 -6.55 6.98 -10.22
C SER A 5 -7.34 6.96 -8.90
N LEU A 6 -7.49 5.79 -8.30
CA LEU A 6 -8.09 5.61 -6.97
C LEU A 6 -7.11 5.96 -5.84
N ALA A 7 -5.82 6.11 -6.14
CA ALA A 7 -4.81 6.54 -5.17
C ALA A 7 -5.06 7.99 -4.70
N GLY A 8 -4.64 8.32 -3.49
CA GLY A 8 -4.75 9.67 -2.94
C GLY A 8 -4.04 10.72 -3.82
N PRO A 9 -2.71 10.69 -3.97
CA PRO A 9 -1.97 11.51 -4.92
C PRO A 9 -1.97 10.90 -6.32
N ARG A 10 -1.50 11.64 -7.32
CA ARG A 10 -1.24 11.08 -8.65
C ARG A 10 -0.19 9.98 -8.57
N SER A 11 -0.44 8.89 -9.30
CA SER A 11 0.55 7.83 -9.42
C SER A 11 1.78 8.30 -10.19
N PRO A 12 3.00 8.03 -9.72
CA PRO A 12 4.22 8.28 -10.49
C PRO A 12 4.29 7.48 -11.79
N LEU A 13 3.51 6.40 -11.88
CA LEU A 13 3.39 5.57 -13.09
C LEU A 13 2.46 6.18 -14.16
N ALA A 14 1.63 7.15 -13.77
CA ALA A 14 0.67 7.83 -14.66
C ALA A 14 0.48 9.29 -14.22
N PRO A 15 1.51 10.14 -14.35
CA PRO A 15 1.49 11.51 -13.82
C PRO A 15 0.45 12.40 -14.50
N ASP A 16 0.05 12.07 -15.71
CA ASP A 16 -0.97 12.81 -16.47
C ASP A 16 -2.41 12.41 -16.12
N VAL A 17 -2.58 11.35 -15.28
CA VAL A 17 -3.91 10.90 -14.86
C VAL A 17 -4.27 11.54 -13.52
N ALA A 18 -5.30 12.38 -13.52
CA ALA A 18 -5.78 13.01 -12.30
C ALA A 18 -6.31 11.98 -11.31
N SER A 19 -6.05 12.18 -10.01
CA SER A 19 -6.64 11.37 -8.95
C SER A 19 -8.11 11.71 -8.73
N LEU A 20 -8.85 10.82 -8.06
CA LEU A 20 -10.24 11.10 -7.69
C LEU A 20 -10.36 12.29 -6.75
N ALA A 21 -9.41 12.47 -5.85
CA ALA A 21 -9.38 13.62 -4.94
C ALA A 21 -9.28 14.95 -5.69
N GLU A 22 -8.46 15.03 -6.76
CA GLU A 22 -8.31 16.23 -7.58
C GLU A 22 -9.58 16.62 -8.35
N VAL A 23 -10.45 15.65 -8.61
CA VAL A 23 -11.76 15.91 -9.28
C VAL A 23 -12.92 15.99 -8.29
N GLY A 24 -12.63 16.16 -7.01
CA GLY A 24 -13.64 16.43 -5.97
C GLY A 24 -14.34 15.19 -5.41
N VAL A 25 -13.94 14.00 -5.79
CA VAL A 25 -14.49 12.76 -5.22
C VAL A 25 -13.83 12.48 -3.88
N ARG A 26 -14.61 12.58 -2.80
CA ARG A 26 -14.16 12.28 -1.44
C ARG A 26 -14.39 10.80 -1.13
N MET A 27 -13.33 10.04 -1.16
CA MET A 27 -13.34 8.65 -0.70
C MET A 27 -11.99 8.31 -0.07
N SER A 28 -11.98 7.30 0.76
CA SER A 28 -10.71 6.73 1.22
C SER A 28 -9.95 6.13 0.05
N PRO A 29 -8.65 6.36 -0.06
CA PRO A 29 -7.83 5.72 -1.08
C PRO A 29 -7.96 4.20 -0.98
N LEU A 30 -8.27 3.55 -2.08
CA LEU A 30 -8.28 2.10 -2.18
C LEU A 30 -7.12 1.68 -3.07
N GLU A 31 -6.17 1.00 -2.49
CA GLU A 31 -4.94 0.58 -3.15
C GLU A 31 -4.70 -0.90 -2.92
N VAL A 32 -4.18 -1.58 -3.93
CA VAL A 32 -3.62 -2.92 -3.75
C VAL A 32 -2.19 -2.78 -3.26
N TRP A 33 -1.88 -3.41 -2.15
CA TRP A 33 -0.55 -3.39 -1.57
C TRP A 33 -0.06 -4.79 -1.22
N VAL A 34 1.24 -4.94 -1.18
CA VAL A 34 1.93 -6.18 -0.81
C VAL A 34 2.86 -5.89 0.35
N ALA A 35 2.94 -6.81 1.28
CA ALA A 35 3.81 -6.71 2.43
C ALA A 35 4.63 -7.99 2.62
N LEU A 36 5.84 -7.82 3.16
CA LEU A 36 6.62 -8.93 3.67
C LEU A 36 6.19 -9.22 5.10
N VAL A 37 5.87 -10.47 5.37
CA VAL A 37 5.51 -10.93 6.71
C VAL A 37 6.46 -12.03 7.17
N ALA A 38 6.61 -12.18 8.48
CA ALA A 38 7.44 -13.20 9.09
C ALA A 38 6.66 -13.88 10.25
N PRO A 39 7.03 -15.11 10.61
CA PRO A 39 6.43 -15.77 11.76
C PRO A 39 6.57 -14.95 13.05
N ALA A 40 5.54 -14.96 13.89
CA ALA A 40 5.57 -14.25 15.18
C ALA A 40 6.70 -14.75 16.12
N SER A 41 7.16 -15.97 15.91
CA SER A 41 8.28 -16.58 16.66
C SER A 41 9.66 -16.10 16.21
N LEU A 42 9.76 -15.30 15.13
CA LEU A 42 11.04 -14.77 14.70
C LEU A 42 11.64 -13.88 15.78
N SER A 43 12.91 -14.12 16.13
CA SER A 43 13.58 -13.36 17.18
C SER A 43 13.62 -11.85 16.85
N LYS A 44 13.52 -11.01 17.87
CA LYS A 44 13.53 -9.57 17.71
C LYS A 44 14.76 -9.03 16.96
N PRO A 45 16.01 -9.49 17.24
CA PRO A 45 17.18 -9.09 16.46
C PRO A 45 17.07 -9.45 14.97
N ALA A 46 16.48 -10.60 14.64
CA ALA A 46 16.28 -11.00 13.25
C ALA A 46 15.22 -10.13 12.56
N GLN A 47 14.15 -9.78 13.25
CA GLN A 47 13.13 -8.84 12.73
C GLN A 47 13.74 -7.47 12.44
N GLU A 48 14.52 -6.92 13.36
CA GLU A 48 15.19 -5.63 13.23
C GLU A 48 16.20 -5.64 12.06
N ARG A 49 16.96 -6.73 11.93
CA ARG A 49 17.89 -6.92 10.81
C ARG A 49 17.18 -6.94 9.47
N LEU A 50 16.12 -7.73 9.33
CA LEU A 50 15.33 -7.79 8.10
C LEU A 50 14.71 -6.44 7.75
N ALA A 51 14.17 -5.74 8.73
CA ALA A 51 13.59 -4.41 8.53
C ALA A 51 14.63 -3.40 8.02
N ALA A 52 15.85 -3.42 8.58
CA ALA A 52 16.96 -2.56 8.16
C ALA A 52 17.43 -2.90 6.74
N ASP A 53 17.57 -4.19 6.44
CA ASP A 53 17.99 -4.66 5.12
C ASP A 53 16.96 -4.26 4.04
N LEU A 54 15.67 -4.44 4.33
CA LEU A 54 14.58 -3.99 3.44
C LEU A 54 14.55 -2.48 3.26
N ALA A 55 14.72 -1.71 4.34
CA ALA A 55 14.76 -0.25 4.26
C ALA A 55 15.92 0.25 3.38
N THR A 56 17.05 -0.45 3.41
CA THR A 56 18.21 -0.17 2.55
C THR A 56 17.90 -0.53 1.09
N LEU A 57 17.33 -1.71 0.87
CA LEU A 57 16.97 -2.21 -0.44
C LEU A 57 15.97 -1.30 -1.16
N PHE A 58 14.95 -0.81 -0.46
CA PHE A 58 13.98 0.12 -1.05
C PHE A 58 14.49 1.55 -1.30
N LYS A 59 15.70 1.88 -0.83
CA LYS A 59 16.39 3.13 -1.18
C LYS A 59 17.26 2.98 -2.43
N ASP A 60 17.57 1.77 -2.85
CA ASP A 60 18.36 1.51 -4.04
C ASP A 60 17.61 1.92 -5.31
N ASN A 61 18.24 2.76 -6.13
CA ASN A 61 17.59 3.32 -7.33
C ASN A 61 17.29 2.26 -8.39
N GLU A 62 18.14 1.27 -8.57
CA GLU A 62 17.94 0.23 -9.57
C GLU A 62 16.73 -0.64 -9.19
N ILE A 63 16.64 -1.02 -7.92
CA ILE A 63 15.51 -1.78 -7.40
C ILE A 63 14.21 -0.99 -7.52
N ARG A 64 14.24 0.29 -7.14
CA ARG A 64 13.06 1.18 -7.28
C ARG A 64 12.60 1.27 -8.74
N GLN A 65 13.51 1.46 -9.67
CA GLN A 65 13.17 1.54 -11.09
C GLN A 65 12.59 0.22 -11.63
N ARG A 66 13.14 -0.92 -11.22
CA ARG A 66 12.61 -2.23 -11.60
C ARG A 66 11.20 -2.46 -11.04
N MET A 67 10.94 -2.07 -9.79
CA MET A 67 9.62 -2.18 -9.19
C MET A 67 8.61 -1.27 -9.91
N LEU A 68 8.96 -0.02 -10.15
CA LEU A 68 8.11 0.92 -10.90
C LEU A 68 7.82 0.41 -12.31
N ALA A 69 8.80 -0.12 -13.02
CA ALA A 69 8.59 -0.72 -14.34
C ALA A 69 7.64 -1.93 -14.30
N GLY A 70 7.60 -2.65 -13.16
CA GLY A 70 6.64 -3.72 -12.89
C GLY A 70 5.27 -3.24 -12.39
N GLY A 71 5.04 -1.93 -12.27
CA GLY A 71 3.77 -1.36 -11.81
C GLY A 71 3.66 -1.23 -10.28
N TRP A 72 4.76 -1.39 -9.53
CA TRP A 72 4.78 -1.32 -8.07
C TRP A 72 5.51 -0.07 -7.59
N ASP A 73 4.86 0.71 -6.73
CA ASP A 73 5.52 1.82 -6.04
C ASP A 73 6.13 1.34 -4.72
N PRO A 74 7.48 1.33 -4.59
CA PRO A 74 8.16 0.84 -3.40
C PRO A 74 8.05 1.83 -2.24
N LEU A 75 7.13 1.61 -1.32
CA LEU A 75 6.90 2.48 -0.17
C LEU A 75 7.97 2.34 0.92
N GLY A 76 8.50 1.14 1.15
CA GLY A 76 9.50 0.88 2.18
C GLY A 76 9.04 1.26 3.59
N SER A 77 7.76 1.12 3.88
CA SER A 77 7.17 1.53 5.16
C SER A 77 7.62 0.63 6.31
N SER A 78 7.65 1.20 7.52
CA SER A 78 7.96 0.46 8.74
C SER A 78 6.84 -0.51 9.15
N SER A 79 7.16 -1.49 10.00
CA SER A 79 6.18 -2.42 10.57
C SER A 79 5.04 -1.70 11.30
N ALA A 80 5.33 -0.59 11.98
CA ALA A 80 4.31 0.20 12.67
C ALA A 80 3.32 0.87 11.68
N VAL A 81 3.83 1.41 10.58
CA VAL A 81 3.00 2.00 9.52
C VAL A 81 2.13 0.92 8.88
N LEU A 82 2.69 -0.26 8.58
CA LEU A 82 1.94 -1.39 8.04
C LEU A 82 0.84 -1.86 9.01
N ALA A 83 1.16 -2.00 10.29
CA ALA A 83 0.18 -2.42 11.31
C ALA A 83 -0.99 -1.44 11.43
N ASN A 84 -0.73 -0.14 11.38
CA ASN A 84 -1.78 0.89 11.37
C ASN A 84 -2.65 0.77 10.10
N ARG A 85 -2.03 0.65 8.93
CA ARG A 85 -2.74 0.48 7.67
C ARG A 85 -3.67 -0.75 7.70
N VAL A 86 -3.17 -1.88 8.13
CA VAL A 86 -3.97 -3.13 8.27
C VAL A 86 -5.18 -2.89 9.18
N ARG A 87 -5.00 -2.23 10.32
CA ARG A 87 -6.08 -1.93 11.26
C ARG A 87 -7.14 -1.02 10.64
N ASP A 88 -6.69 0.07 10.01
CA ASP A 88 -7.57 1.10 9.47
C ASP A 88 -8.36 0.57 8.26
N GLU A 89 -7.70 -0.15 7.35
CA GLU A 89 -8.36 -0.75 6.20
C GLU A 89 -9.29 -1.89 6.60
N THR A 90 -8.92 -2.71 7.58
CA THR A 90 -9.80 -3.77 8.12
C THR A 90 -11.09 -3.18 8.67
N ARG A 91 -10.99 -2.08 9.40
CA ARG A 91 -12.17 -1.36 9.93
C ARG A 91 -13.02 -0.78 8.79
N LEU A 92 -12.39 -0.02 7.90
CA LEU A 92 -13.08 0.64 6.79
C LEU A 92 -13.82 -0.36 5.89
N LEU A 93 -13.10 -1.39 5.44
CA LEU A 93 -13.66 -2.41 4.54
C LEU A 93 -14.68 -3.28 5.26
N GLY A 94 -14.44 -3.60 6.54
CA GLY A 94 -15.39 -4.33 7.38
C GLY A 94 -16.72 -3.59 7.50
N ASP A 95 -16.69 -2.29 7.77
CA ASP A 95 -17.89 -1.47 7.85
C ASP A 95 -18.65 -1.43 6.51
N ILE A 96 -17.95 -1.38 5.39
CA ILE A 96 -18.56 -1.44 4.06
C ILE A 96 -19.20 -2.81 3.80
N ILE A 97 -18.49 -3.89 4.09
CA ILE A 97 -18.96 -5.26 3.91
C ILE A 97 -20.25 -5.49 4.70
N ILE A 98 -20.26 -5.08 5.97
CA ILE A 98 -21.41 -5.24 6.86
C ILE A 98 -22.58 -4.38 6.37
N SER A 99 -22.35 -3.09 6.12
CA SER A 99 -23.42 -2.15 5.74
C SER A 99 -24.05 -2.46 4.38
N ARG A 100 -23.29 -3.11 3.49
CA ARG A 100 -23.77 -3.50 2.15
C ARG A 100 -24.23 -4.95 2.07
N GLY A 101 -24.15 -5.71 3.14
CA GLY A 101 -24.55 -7.12 3.17
C GLY A 101 -23.74 -8.01 2.22
N ILE A 102 -22.48 -7.64 1.97
CA ILE A 102 -21.60 -8.42 1.06
C ILE A 102 -21.28 -9.75 1.72
N LYS A 103 -21.56 -10.85 1.01
CA LYS A 103 -21.27 -12.22 1.46
C LYS A 103 -20.28 -12.86 0.51
N LEU A 104 -19.39 -13.68 1.06
CA LEU A 104 -18.58 -14.61 0.26
C LEU A 104 -19.51 -15.74 -0.22
N GLU A 105 -19.48 -16.01 -1.52
CA GLU A 105 -20.12 -17.17 -2.10
C GLU A 105 -19.26 -18.42 -1.87
#